data_2af2aaf9eec17a3ecde00f66d2439564
#
_entry.id   2af2aaf9eec17a3ecde00f66d2439564
#
_cell.length_a   1.000
_cell.length_b   1.000
_cell.length_c   1.000
_cell.angle_alpha   90.00
_cell.angle_beta   90.00
_cell.angle_gamma   90.00
#
_symmetry.space_group_name_H-M   'P 1'
#
loop_
_entity.id
_entity.type
_entity.pdbx_description
1 polymer ?
#
loop_
_entity_poly.entity_id
_entity_poly.type
_entity_poly.pdbx_seq_one_letter_code
_entity_poly.pdbx_strand_id
1 'polypeptide(L)'
;SYHKDTNEWGMDILHVNKTGGCGGLVLYVDGVAYPVRNEKNPGDPVLTARLLKETSDTVTVEFVAKNVGPKDNPYTVYIRPSAIAGRKDSPIEVFVEGGKPECTLRIGLTLTALSTEDFFCDRERGIMGLWGFQDPEIGWMGMGVIFPANRYLFLDKQPEEYRVVLHYNQGESLWYHIQGDWLRAHQFPRSPGVQEWKKTLIESSLRNPVNK
;
A
#
# COMPACT_ATOMS: atom_id res chain seq x y z
N SER A 1 -1.60 21.28 12.06
CA SER A 1 -1.97 19.98 11.48
C SER A 1 -0.87 19.55 10.53
N TYR A 2 -0.38 18.33 10.61
CA TYR A 2 0.70 17.80 9.76
C TYR A 2 0.37 17.77 8.25
N HIS A 3 -0.88 17.92 7.88
CA HIS A 3 -1.32 18.14 6.50
C HIS A 3 -1.24 19.61 6.03
N LYS A 4 -0.92 20.55 6.91
CA LYS A 4 -0.89 21.98 6.59
C LYS A 4 0.50 22.60 6.64
N ASP A 5 1.41 21.93 7.32
CA ASP A 5 2.76 22.47 7.58
C ASP A 5 3.76 21.78 6.66
N THR A 6 4.29 22.53 5.69
CA THR A 6 5.41 22.06 4.86
C THR A 6 6.70 22.23 5.63
N ASN A 7 7.45 21.14 5.78
CA ASN A 7 8.77 21.12 6.39
C ASN A 7 9.87 20.95 5.32
N GLU A 8 11.14 21.01 5.73
CA GLU A 8 12.28 20.78 4.81
C GLU A 8 12.22 19.40 4.13
N TRP A 9 11.67 18.39 4.81
CA TRP A 9 11.48 17.03 4.27
C TRP A 9 10.20 16.86 3.43
N GLY A 10 9.24 17.82 3.49
CA GLY A 10 7.94 17.74 2.82
C GLY A 10 6.75 17.91 3.76
N MET A 11 5.62 17.30 3.41
CA MET A 11 4.42 17.25 4.25
C MET A 11 3.66 15.96 3.98
N ASP A 12 2.73 15.60 4.86
CA ASP A 12 1.78 14.53 4.61
C ASP A 12 0.69 15.03 3.64
N ILE A 13 0.67 14.47 2.44
CA ILE A 13 -0.15 14.95 1.33
C ILE A 13 -1.37 14.08 1.03
N LEU A 14 -1.51 12.90 1.63
CA LEU A 14 -2.60 11.99 1.32
C LEU A 14 -3.71 12.01 2.37
N HIS A 15 -4.88 12.46 1.98
CA HIS A 15 -6.09 12.34 2.80
C HIS A 15 -6.75 10.98 2.55
N VAL A 16 -6.47 10.02 3.42
CA VAL A 16 -6.92 8.62 3.24
C VAL A 16 -8.40 8.41 3.61
N ASN A 17 -9.01 9.30 4.41
CA ASN A 17 -10.38 9.18 4.89
C ASN A 17 -10.66 7.77 5.47
N LYS A 18 -11.65 7.05 4.89
CA LYS A 18 -12.02 5.68 5.28
C LYS A 18 -11.40 4.60 4.40
N THR A 19 -10.36 4.91 3.65
CA THR A 19 -9.67 3.97 2.77
C THR A 19 -8.39 3.41 3.41
N GLY A 20 -7.77 2.44 2.76
CA GLY A 20 -6.46 1.91 3.17
C GLY A 20 -5.26 2.77 2.78
N GLY A 21 -5.47 3.89 2.07
CA GLY A 21 -4.38 4.75 1.60
C GLY A 21 -3.61 4.14 0.42
N CYS A 22 -2.32 4.45 0.34
CA CYS A 22 -1.39 3.90 -0.66
C CYS A 22 -0.73 2.62 -0.11
N GLY A 23 -1.12 1.46 -0.64
CA GLY A 23 -0.57 0.17 -0.24
C GLY A 23 -1.10 -0.37 1.09
N GLY A 24 -2.23 0.11 1.58
CA GLY A 24 -2.94 -0.52 2.70
C GLY A 24 -3.41 -1.93 2.35
N LEU A 25 -3.83 -2.68 3.36
CA LEU A 25 -4.14 -4.09 3.23
C LEU A 25 -5.62 -4.39 3.47
N VAL A 26 -6.14 -5.33 2.68
CA VAL A 26 -7.44 -5.97 2.87
C VAL A 26 -7.23 -7.48 2.81
N LEU A 27 -7.62 -8.22 3.84
CA LEU A 27 -7.69 -9.68 3.73
C LEU A 27 -9.02 -10.07 3.09
N TYR A 28 -8.96 -11.00 2.14
CA TYR A 28 -10.13 -11.66 1.59
C TYR A 28 -10.15 -13.10 2.10
N VAL A 29 -11.09 -13.40 3.00
CA VAL A 29 -11.29 -14.74 3.56
C VAL A 29 -12.57 -15.30 2.95
N ASP A 30 -12.45 -16.37 2.17
CA ASP A 30 -13.58 -17.00 1.43
C ASP A 30 -14.38 -15.98 0.59
N GLY A 31 -13.67 -14.99 0.02
CA GLY A 31 -14.26 -13.95 -0.83
C GLY A 31 -14.81 -12.73 -0.08
N VAL A 32 -14.86 -12.76 1.26
CA VAL A 32 -15.29 -11.61 2.07
C VAL A 32 -14.09 -10.72 2.41
N ALA A 33 -14.22 -9.41 2.21
CA ALA A 33 -13.17 -8.42 2.43
C ALA A 33 -13.15 -7.91 3.88
N TYR A 34 -11.98 -7.96 4.51
CA TYR A 34 -11.71 -7.48 5.86
C TYR A 34 -10.55 -6.48 5.83
N PRO A 35 -10.80 -5.16 5.89
CA PRO A 35 -9.76 -4.14 5.94
C PRO A 35 -8.85 -4.29 7.16
N VAL A 36 -7.53 -4.18 6.95
CA VAL A 36 -6.53 -4.24 8.02
C VAL A 36 -6.32 -2.84 8.58
N ARG A 37 -7.31 -2.34 9.31
CA ARG A 37 -7.30 -1.01 9.92
C ARG A 37 -8.12 -0.99 11.20
N ASN A 38 -7.87 0.00 12.06
CA ASN A 38 -8.64 0.22 13.28
C ASN A 38 -9.26 1.63 13.23
N GLU A 39 -10.58 1.69 13.15
CA GLU A 39 -11.37 2.93 13.22
C GLU A 39 -11.97 3.17 14.62
N LYS A 40 -11.52 2.39 15.62
CA LYS A 40 -12.01 2.39 17.00
C LYS A 40 -13.47 1.90 17.14
N ASN A 41 -13.91 1.07 16.20
CA ASN A 41 -15.19 0.39 16.29
C ASN A 41 -15.07 -0.93 17.05
N PRO A 42 -16.15 -1.41 17.71
CA PRO A 42 -16.14 -2.75 18.31
C PRO A 42 -15.87 -3.84 17.27
N GLY A 43 -14.83 -4.63 17.52
CA GLY A 43 -14.44 -5.73 16.63
C GLY A 43 -13.39 -5.36 15.56
N ASP A 44 -12.94 -4.12 15.50
CA ASP A 44 -11.81 -3.74 14.67
C ASP A 44 -10.53 -4.47 15.08
N PRO A 45 -9.59 -4.68 14.14
CA PRO A 45 -8.27 -5.22 14.44
C PRO A 45 -7.53 -4.40 15.49
N VAL A 46 -6.81 -5.09 16.38
CA VAL A 46 -5.92 -4.44 17.35
C VAL A 46 -4.55 -4.23 16.70
N LEU A 47 -4.14 -2.97 16.52
CA LEU A 47 -2.87 -2.61 15.91
C LEU A 47 -1.83 -2.23 16.97
N THR A 48 -0.62 -2.79 16.81
CA THR A 48 0.58 -2.39 17.55
C THR A 48 1.72 -2.11 16.58
N ALA A 49 2.68 -1.29 16.99
CA ALA A 49 3.86 -0.96 16.20
C ALA A 49 5.13 -1.05 17.02
N ARG A 50 6.24 -1.48 16.39
CA ARG A 50 7.58 -1.46 16.99
C ARG A 50 8.65 -1.21 15.94
N LEU A 51 9.74 -0.59 16.34
CA LEU A 51 10.96 -0.52 15.54
C LEU A 51 11.59 -1.92 15.46
N LEU A 52 11.80 -2.42 14.24
CA LEU A 52 12.38 -3.75 14.01
C LEU A 52 13.86 -3.67 13.67
N LYS A 53 14.26 -2.67 12.88
CA LYS A 53 15.65 -2.47 12.43
C LYS A 53 15.91 -0.99 12.21
N GLU A 54 17.10 -0.53 12.61
CA GLU A 54 17.60 0.80 12.31
C GLU A 54 19.11 0.71 11.99
N THR A 55 19.49 1.28 10.85
CA THR A 55 20.89 1.43 10.41
C THR A 55 21.07 2.84 9.87
N SER A 56 22.25 3.20 9.40
CA SER A 56 22.54 4.51 8.82
C SER A 56 21.75 4.82 7.55
N ASP A 57 21.24 3.79 6.86
CA ASP A 57 20.60 3.91 5.55
C ASP A 57 19.21 3.25 5.46
N THR A 58 18.81 2.48 6.47
CA THR A 58 17.56 1.71 6.44
C THR A 58 16.87 1.70 7.78
N VAL A 59 15.57 1.99 7.79
CA VAL A 59 14.69 1.81 8.93
C VAL A 59 13.56 0.86 8.54
N THR A 60 13.30 -0.14 9.38
CA THR A 60 12.14 -1.05 9.24
C THR A 60 11.29 -1.01 10.49
N VAL A 61 10.00 -0.78 10.33
CA VAL A 61 9.00 -0.83 11.40
C VAL A 61 8.13 -2.07 11.18
N GLU A 62 7.71 -2.71 12.24
CA GLU A 62 6.70 -3.78 12.19
C GLU A 62 5.40 -3.27 12.80
N PHE A 63 4.33 -3.36 12.02
CA PHE A 63 2.96 -3.25 12.52
C PHE A 63 2.39 -4.66 12.64
N VAL A 64 1.69 -4.92 13.75
CA VAL A 64 0.98 -6.19 13.98
C VAL A 64 -0.49 -5.87 14.16
N ALA A 65 -1.32 -6.39 13.26
CA ALA A 65 -2.77 -6.30 13.35
C ALA A 65 -3.35 -7.66 13.78
N LYS A 66 -3.97 -7.71 14.95
CA LYS A 66 -4.61 -8.91 15.49
C LYS A 66 -6.12 -8.85 15.28
N ASN A 67 -6.76 -10.01 15.25
CA ASN A 67 -8.22 -10.17 15.08
C ASN A 67 -8.73 -9.64 13.72
N VAL A 68 -7.93 -9.80 12.66
CA VAL A 68 -8.36 -9.50 11.29
C VAL A 68 -9.16 -10.67 10.75
N GLY A 69 -10.32 -10.41 10.13
CA GLY A 69 -11.15 -11.45 9.52
C GLY A 69 -12.37 -11.86 10.35
N PRO A 70 -12.95 -13.06 10.09
CA PRO A 70 -14.11 -13.55 10.82
C PRO A 70 -13.82 -13.75 12.31
N LYS A 71 -14.79 -13.47 13.18
CA LYS A 71 -14.63 -13.59 14.65
C LYS A 71 -14.30 -15.02 15.10
N ASP A 72 -14.81 -16.03 14.43
CA ASP A 72 -14.57 -17.45 14.70
C ASP A 72 -13.36 -18.01 13.95
N ASN A 73 -12.69 -17.18 13.14
CA ASN A 73 -11.53 -17.55 12.35
C ASN A 73 -10.58 -16.34 12.15
N PRO A 74 -10.05 -15.76 13.26
CA PRO A 74 -9.23 -14.55 13.19
C PRO A 74 -7.81 -14.83 12.71
N TYR A 75 -7.25 -13.82 12.03
CA TYR A 75 -5.88 -13.79 11.55
C TYR A 75 -5.05 -12.72 12.28
N THR A 76 -3.75 -12.94 12.32
CA THR A 76 -2.76 -11.93 12.71
C THR A 76 -1.95 -11.55 11.47
N VAL A 77 -1.90 -10.26 11.16
CA VAL A 77 -1.18 -9.73 10.00
C VAL A 77 0.03 -8.93 10.48
N TYR A 78 1.21 -9.33 10.01
CA TYR A 78 2.47 -8.62 10.23
C TYR A 78 2.79 -7.80 8.98
N ILE A 79 3.04 -6.51 9.13
CA ILE A 79 3.31 -5.57 8.06
C ILE A 79 4.64 -4.88 8.38
N ARG A 80 5.64 -5.04 7.51
CA ARG A 80 7.01 -4.56 7.74
C ARG A 80 7.46 -3.61 6.64
N PRO A 81 7.02 -2.35 6.66
CA PRO A 81 7.53 -1.34 5.74
C PRO A 81 8.98 -0.97 6.09
N SER A 82 9.78 -0.73 5.06
CA SER A 82 11.13 -0.20 5.19
C SER A 82 11.28 1.11 4.43
N ALA A 83 11.93 2.08 5.07
CA ALA A 83 12.44 3.29 4.42
C ALA A 83 13.94 3.11 4.16
N ILE A 84 14.39 3.36 2.93
CA ILE A 84 15.78 3.19 2.51
C ILE A 84 16.28 4.53 1.96
N ALA A 85 17.39 5.01 2.49
CA ALA A 85 17.98 6.29 2.09
C ALA A 85 18.24 6.34 0.57
N GLY A 86 17.87 7.46 -0.06
CA GLY A 86 18.03 7.67 -1.51
C GLY A 86 17.00 6.94 -2.39
N ARG A 87 16.02 6.22 -1.83
CA ARG A 87 14.95 5.56 -2.58
C ARG A 87 13.62 6.30 -2.43
N LYS A 88 12.85 6.37 -3.51
CA LYS A 88 11.48 6.89 -3.52
C LYS A 88 10.45 5.83 -3.13
N ASP A 89 10.74 4.57 -3.38
CA ASP A 89 9.88 3.45 -3.07
C ASP A 89 10.21 2.85 -1.71
N SER A 90 9.21 2.34 -1.04
CA SER A 90 9.31 1.62 0.22
C SER A 90 8.90 0.17 0.02
N PRO A 91 9.82 -0.81 0.21
CA PRO A 91 9.46 -2.21 0.23
C PRO A 91 8.67 -2.54 1.49
N ILE A 92 7.66 -3.38 1.33
CA ILE A 92 6.79 -3.86 2.41
C ILE A 92 6.72 -5.37 2.37
N GLU A 93 7.05 -6.01 3.48
CA GLU A 93 6.81 -7.43 3.70
C GLU A 93 5.51 -7.61 4.44
N VAL A 94 4.68 -8.56 4.00
CA VAL A 94 3.47 -8.99 4.69
C VAL A 94 3.55 -10.47 4.97
N PHE A 95 3.24 -10.84 6.20
CA PHE A 95 3.11 -12.21 6.64
C PHE A 95 1.82 -12.37 7.44
N VAL A 96 1.08 -13.48 7.21
CA VAL A 96 -0.22 -13.73 7.85
C VAL A 96 -0.19 -15.07 8.56
N GLU A 97 -0.58 -15.04 9.84
CA GLU A 97 -0.71 -16.22 10.69
C GLU A 97 -2.17 -16.43 11.13
N GLY A 98 -2.48 -17.66 11.50
CA GLY A 98 -3.81 -18.04 11.99
C GLY A 98 -4.76 -18.43 10.88
N GLY A 99 -6.04 -18.46 11.20
CA GLY A 99 -7.07 -18.93 10.30
C GLY A 99 -7.12 -20.45 10.13
N LYS A 100 -8.21 -20.94 9.58
CA LYS A 100 -8.43 -22.36 9.29
C LYS A 100 -7.78 -22.72 7.95
N PRO A 101 -7.07 -23.86 7.84
CA PRO A 101 -6.36 -24.25 6.61
C PRO A 101 -7.25 -24.41 5.38
N GLU A 102 -8.52 -24.74 5.58
CA GLU A 102 -9.50 -24.93 4.51
C GLU A 102 -10.02 -23.61 3.91
N CYS A 103 -9.79 -22.47 4.57
CA CYS A 103 -10.25 -21.18 4.09
C CYS A 103 -9.32 -20.62 3.00
N THR A 104 -9.92 -20.09 1.95
CA THR A 104 -9.17 -19.37 0.91
C THR A 104 -8.75 -17.99 1.43
N LEU A 105 -7.45 -17.73 1.44
CA LEU A 105 -6.90 -16.43 1.84
C LEU A 105 -6.30 -15.71 0.62
N ARG A 106 -6.65 -14.42 0.46
CA ARG A 106 -6.07 -13.52 -0.55
C ARG A 106 -5.74 -12.17 0.09
N ILE A 107 -4.82 -11.43 -0.50
CA ILE A 107 -4.43 -10.09 -0.03
C ILE A 107 -4.79 -9.06 -1.08
N GLY A 108 -5.55 -8.04 -0.70
CA GLY A 108 -5.79 -6.83 -1.48
C GLY A 108 -4.82 -5.73 -1.05
N LEU A 109 -4.19 -5.08 -2.03
CA LEU A 109 -3.36 -3.89 -1.84
C LEU A 109 -4.13 -2.69 -2.37
N THR A 110 -4.21 -1.61 -1.58
CA THR A 110 -5.12 -0.49 -1.83
C THR A 110 -4.45 0.74 -2.44
N LEU A 111 -5.22 1.51 -3.21
CA LEU A 111 -4.98 2.93 -3.51
C LEU A 111 -6.27 3.71 -3.25
N THR A 112 -6.18 4.80 -2.49
CA THR A 112 -7.29 5.75 -2.31
C THR A 112 -7.63 6.41 -3.65
N ALA A 113 -8.91 6.42 -4.04
CA ALA A 113 -9.37 7.16 -5.21
C ALA A 113 -9.38 8.67 -4.91
N LEU A 114 -8.99 9.47 -5.88
CA LEU A 114 -9.00 10.93 -5.80
C LEU A 114 -10.19 11.50 -6.61
N SER A 115 -10.55 12.75 -6.36
CA SER A 115 -11.71 13.38 -7.01
C SER A 115 -11.52 13.58 -8.53
N THR A 116 -10.28 13.78 -8.96
CA THR A 116 -9.88 13.90 -10.38
C THR A 116 -8.58 13.13 -10.54
N GLU A 117 -8.61 12.07 -11.35
CA GLU A 117 -7.46 11.18 -11.48
C GLU A 117 -7.39 10.45 -12.81
N ASP A 118 -6.16 10.08 -13.19
CA ASP A 118 -5.83 9.10 -14.22
C ASP A 118 -5.37 7.82 -13.52
N PHE A 119 -6.24 6.82 -13.42
CA PHE A 119 -5.96 5.51 -12.84
C PHE A 119 -5.48 4.54 -13.91
N PHE A 120 -4.50 3.69 -13.55
CA PHE A 120 -4.03 2.59 -14.39
C PHE A 120 -3.67 1.35 -13.56
N CYS A 121 -3.83 0.17 -14.18
CA CYS A 121 -3.35 -1.10 -13.65
C CYS A 121 -2.72 -1.92 -14.77
N ASP A 122 -1.43 -2.18 -14.66
CA ASP A 122 -0.64 -3.02 -15.57
C ASP A 122 -0.33 -4.35 -14.87
N ARG A 123 -1.22 -5.33 -15.08
CA ARG A 123 -1.13 -6.63 -14.43
C ARG A 123 0.11 -7.44 -14.86
N GLU A 124 0.60 -7.21 -16.08
CA GLU A 124 1.74 -7.95 -16.62
C GLU A 124 3.05 -7.49 -15.97
N ARG A 125 3.13 -6.20 -15.62
CA ARG A 125 4.27 -5.63 -14.91
C ARG A 125 4.09 -5.60 -13.41
N GLY A 126 2.90 -5.96 -12.91
CA GLY A 126 2.60 -5.90 -11.48
C GLY A 126 2.58 -4.46 -10.94
N ILE A 127 1.88 -3.56 -11.62
CA ILE A 127 1.82 -2.14 -11.26
C ILE A 127 0.37 -1.69 -11.20
N MET A 128 -0.01 -1.03 -10.11
CA MET A 128 -1.24 -0.25 -9.99
C MET A 128 -0.86 1.17 -9.59
N GLY A 129 -1.40 2.18 -10.25
CA GLY A 129 -1.07 3.57 -9.96
C GLY A 129 -2.16 4.53 -10.39
N LEU A 130 -2.06 5.74 -9.85
CA LEU A 130 -2.86 6.88 -10.27
C LEU A 130 -2.03 8.17 -10.19
N TRP A 131 -2.42 9.15 -10.99
CA TRP A 131 -1.98 10.53 -10.91
C TRP A 131 -3.21 11.40 -10.78
N GLY A 132 -3.34 12.15 -9.70
CA GLY A 132 -4.60 12.84 -9.42
C GLY A 132 -4.45 14.11 -8.60
N PHE A 133 -5.55 14.84 -8.51
CA PHE A 133 -5.67 16.08 -7.75
C PHE A 133 -6.32 15.80 -6.40
N GLN A 134 -5.60 16.06 -5.32
CA GLN A 134 -6.10 15.85 -3.96
C GLN A 134 -7.06 16.99 -3.56
N ASP A 135 -6.54 18.19 -3.48
CA ASP A 135 -7.26 19.42 -3.14
C ASP A 135 -6.40 20.66 -3.50
N PRO A 136 -6.92 21.90 -3.37
CA PRO A 136 -6.16 23.11 -3.70
C PRO A 136 -4.91 23.35 -2.87
N GLU A 137 -4.84 22.85 -1.63
CA GLU A 137 -3.68 23.02 -0.74
C GLU A 137 -2.54 22.07 -1.15
N ILE A 138 -2.87 20.84 -1.50
CA ILE A 138 -1.93 19.79 -1.89
C ILE A 138 -1.58 19.85 -3.39
N GLY A 139 -2.60 19.93 -4.26
CA GLY A 139 -2.46 19.87 -5.70
C GLY A 139 -2.37 18.45 -6.25
N TRP A 140 -1.54 18.26 -7.27
CA TRP A 140 -1.36 17.01 -7.99
C TRP A 140 -0.34 16.09 -7.33
N MET A 141 -0.69 14.81 -7.24
CA MET A 141 0.15 13.77 -6.67
C MET A 141 -0.01 12.44 -7.39
N GLY A 142 1.00 11.60 -7.29
CA GLY A 142 1.00 10.23 -7.76
C GLY A 142 1.05 9.25 -6.60
N MET A 143 0.29 8.16 -6.72
CA MET A 143 0.39 7.00 -5.85
C MET A 143 0.60 5.75 -6.69
N GLY A 144 1.41 4.82 -6.19
CA GLY A 144 1.66 3.57 -6.89
C GLY A 144 1.98 2.41 -5.96
N VAL A 145 1.52 1.23 -6.38
CA VAL A 145 1.83 -0.05 -5.78
C VAL A 145 2.47 -0.94 -6.83
N ILE A 146 3.62 -1.53 -6.50
CA ILE A 146 4.33 -2.52 -7.33
C ILE A 146 4.18 -3.86 -6.63
N PHE A 147 3.61 -4.84 -7.30
CA PHE A 147 3.23 -6.13 -6.73
C PHE A 147 3.72 -7.31 -7.58
N PRO A 148 3.83 -8.53 -7.03
CA PRO A 148 4.21 -9.71 -7.80
C PRO A 148 3.15 -10.04 -8.87
N ALA A 149 3.48 -9.81 -10.15
CA ALA A 149 2.58 -9.97 -11.29
C ALA A 149 2.04 -11.41 -11.40
N ASN A 150 2.86 -12.41 -11.06
CA ASN A 150 2.47 -13.84 -11.06
C ASN A 150 1.43 -14.19 -9.98
N ARG A 151 1.19 -13.30 -9.01
CA ARG A 151 0.15 -13.49 -7.96
C ARG A 151 -1.13 -12.71 -8.25
N TYR A 152 -1.20 -11.93 -9.32
CA TYR A 152 -2.40 -11.16 -9.67
C TYR A 152 -3.60 -12.06 -9.94
N LEU A 153 -4.73 -11.74 -9.32
CA LEU A 153 -6.01 -12.40 -9.53
C LEU A 153 -7.01 -11.48 -10.24
N PHE A 154 -7.32 -10.35 -9.64
CA PHE A 154 -8.26 -9.37 -10.20
C PHE A 154 -8.09 -7.99 -9.57
N LEU A 155 -8.71 -7.00 -10.22
CA LEU A 155 -8.84 -5.64 -9.71
C LEU A 155 -10.25 -5.47 -9.14
N ASP A 156 -10.35 -5.16 -7.84
CA ASP A 156 -11.59 -4.80 -7.15
C ASP A 156 -11.69 -3.28 -7.07
N LYS A 157 -12.68 -2.71 -7.77
CA LYS A 157 -12.91 -1.25 -7.81
C LYS A 157 -14.05 -0.90 -6.87
N GLN A 158 -13.72 -0.15 -5.83
CA GLN A 158 -14.67 0.43 -4.89
C GLN A 158 -14.85 1.93 -5.16
N PRO A 159 -15.93 2.59 -4.71
CA PRO A 159 -16.15 4.02 -4.98
C PRO A 159 -15.02 4.95 -4.50
N GLU A 160 -14.39 4.62 -3.38
CA GLU A 160 -13.35 5.44 -2.74
C GLU A 160 -11.96 4.81 -2.80
N GLU A 161 -11.83 3.59 -3.36
CA GLU A 161 -10.61 2.80 -3.26
C GLU A 161 -10.48 1.78 -4.39
N TYR A 162 -9.28 1.65 -4.95
CA TYR A 162 -8.91 0.55 -5.86
C TYR A 162 -8.12 -0.50 -5.10
N ARG A 163 -8.35 -1.78 -5.38
CA ARG A 163 -7.67 -2.90 -4.73
C ARG A 163 -7.17 -3.89 -5.77
N VAL A 164 -5.87 -4.08 -5.87
CA VAL A 164 -5.35 -5.24 -6.59
C VAL A 164 -5.36 -6.44 -5.65
N VAL A 165 -6.04 -7.51 -6.04
CA VAL A 165 -6.19 -8.72 -5.22
C VAL A 165 -5.22 -9.78 -5.73
N LEU A 166 -4.42 -10.30 -4.80
CA LEU A 166 -3.32 -11.23 -5.04
C LEU A 166 -3.58 -12.57 -4.39
N HIS A 167 -3.13 -13.64 -5.04
CA HIS A 167 -3.01 -14.95 -4.43
C HIS A 167 -2.00 -14.90 -3.27
N TYR A 168 -2.37 -15.49 -2.14
CA TYR A 168 -1.51 -15.58 -0.97
C TYR A 168 -1.40 -17.04 -0.50
N ASN A 169 -0.17 -17.51 -0.33
CA ASN A 169 0.10 -18.82 0.26
C ASN A 169 0.36 -18.63 1.76
N GLN A 170 -0.44 -19.25 2.62
CA GLN A 170 -0.20 -19.25 4.04
C GLN A 170 1.21 -19.80 4.38
N GLY A 171 1.89 -19.12 5.31
CA GLY A 171 3.26 -19.47 5.69
C GLY A 171 4.36 -18.87 4.82
N GLU A 172 4.01 -18.12 3.76
CA GLU A 172 4.96 -17.37 2.94
C GLU A 172 4.86 -15.87 3.18
N SER A 173 5.95 -15.14 2.99
CA SER A 173 5.91 -13.68 2.93
C SER A 173 5.46 -13.21 1.56
N LEU A 174 4.60 -12.18 1.53
CA LEU A 174 4.28 -11.41 0.35
C LEU A 174 5.09 -10.10 0.40
N TRP A 175 5.82 -9.81 -0.67
CA TRP A 175 6.53 -8.55 -0.83
C TRP A 175 5.86 -7.69 -1.88
N TYR A 176 5.77 -6.40 -1.61
CA TYR A 176 5.35 -5.38 -2.56
C TYR A 176 6.03 -4.06 -2.25
N HIS A 177 5.95 -3.07 -3.14
CA HIS A 177 6.48 -1.73 -2.90
C HIS A 177 5.39 -0.70 -3.05
N ILE A 178 5.49 0.36 -2.27
CA ILE A 178 4.70 1.57 -2.44
C ILE A 178 5.61 2.70 -2.90
N GLN A 179 5.06 3.61 -3.69
CA GLN A 179 5.76 4.81 -4.13
C GLN A 179 4.78 5.97 -4.24
N GLY A 180 5.19 7.15 -3.78
CA GLY A 180 4.47 8.39 -3.96
C GLY A 180 5.26 9.39 -4.80
N ASP A 181 4.56 10.33 -5.42
CA ASP A 181 5.14 11.50 -6.03
C ASP A 181 4.25 12.72 -5.76
N TRP A 182 4.85 13.88 -5.69
CA TRP A 182 4.14 15.14 -5.44
C TRP A 182 4.67 16.23 -6.36
N LEU A 183 3.79 16.90 -7.09
CA LEU A 183 4.19 17.91 -8.05
C LEU A 183 5.00 19.07 -7.43
N ARG A 184 4.81 19.32 -6.14
CA ARG A 184 5.53 20.35 -5.37
C ARG A 184 6.77 19.83 -4.64
N ALA A 185 7.11 18.53 -4.73
CA ALA A 185 8.31 17.98 -4.10
C ALA A 185 9.59 18.62 -4.67
N HIS A 186 10.58 18.82 -3.80
CA HIS A 186 11.86 19.47 -4.15
C HIS A 186 13.06 18.52 -4.07
N GLN A 187 12.95 17.43 -3.31
CA GLN A 187 14.08 16.53 -2.99
C GLN A 187 14.37 15.50 -4.08
N PHE A 188 13.38 15.11 -4.87
CA PHE A 188 13.51 14.11 -5.94
C PHE A 188 12.99 14.67 -7.27
N PRO A 189 13.47 14.13 -8.41
CA PRO A 189 12.84 14.40 -9.69
C PRO A 189 11.36 14.03 -9.60
N ARG A 190 10.49 14.97 -9.93
CA ARG A 190 9.04 14.84 -9.87
C ARG A 190 8.47 14.47 -11.23
N SER A 191 7.31 13.80 -11.22
CA SER A 191 6.55 13.52 -12.43
C SER A 191 5.63 14.69 -12.74
N PRO A 192 5.70 15.31 -13.94
CA PRO A 192 4.80 16.42 -14.29
C PRO A 192 3.39 15.95 -14.70
N GLY A 193 3.14 14.65 -14.80
CA GLY A 193 1.85 14.09 -15.19
C GLY A 193 1.83 12.56 -15.20
N VAL A 194 0.69 12.01 -15.60
CA VAL A 194 0.43 10.57 -15.54
C VAL A 194 1.41 9.72 -16.36
N GLN A 195 1.87 10.19 -17.51
CA GLN A 195 2.77 9.41 -18.39
C GLN A 195 4.14 9.23 -17.75
N GLU A 196 4.72 10.30 -17.22
CA GLU A 196 5.99 10.28 -16.51
C GLU A 196 5.87 9.51 -15.20
N TRP A 197 4.74 9.64 -14.51
CA TRP A 197 4.46 8.86 -13.31
C TRP A 197 4.41 7.36 -13.61
N LYS A 198 3.68 6.96 -14.64
CA LYS A 198 3.63 5.56 -15.10
C LYS A 198 5.01 5.04 -15.47
N LYS A 199 5.82 5.83 -16.20
CA LYS A 199 7.21 5.49 -16.53
C LYS A 199 8.06 5.30 -15.27
N THR A 200 7.94 6.19 -14.29
CA THR A 200 8.65 6.11 -13.00
C THR A 200 8.33 4.80 -12.27
N LEU A 201 7.07 4.39 -12.21
CA LEU A 201 6.67 3.12 -11.59
C LEU A 201 7.22 1.91 -12.37
N ILE A 202 7.20 1.94 -13.71
CA ILE A 202 7.79 0.88 -14.55
C ILE A 202 9.29 0.75 -14.27
N GLU A 203 10.02 1.85 -14.25
CA GLU A 203 11.45 1.85 -13.94
C GLU A 203 11.74 1.32 -12.53
N SER A 204 10.90 1.67 -11.55
CA SER A 204 11.02 1.16 -10.18
C SER A 204 10.74 -0.35 -10.11
N SER A 205 9.75 -0.86 -10.85
CA SER A 205 9.46 -2.31 -10.89
C SER A 205 10.59 -3.13 -11.51
N LEU A 206 11.29 -2.58 -12.49
CA LEU A 206 12.45 -3.23 -13.12
C LEU A 206 13.68 -3.26 -12.20
N ARG A 207 13.90 -2.19 -11.44
CA ARG A 207 15.03 -2.10 -10.47
C ARG A 207 14.81 -2.95 -9.22
N ASN A 208 13.58 -3.15 -8.82
CA ASN A 208 13.21 -3.83 -7.59
C ASN A 208 12.17 -4.93 -7.88
N PRO A 209 12.56 -6.01 -8.56
CA PRO A 209 11.61 -7.06 -8.90
C PRO A 209 11.08 -7.73 -7.62
N VAL A 210 9.77 -7.65 -7.41
CA VAL A 210 9.06 -8.38 -6.33
C VAL A 210 8.76 -9.84 -6.71
N ASN A 211 9.19 -10.25 -7.90
CA ASN A 211 9.01 -11.59 -8.47
C ASN A 211 10.28 -12.43 -8.28
N LYS A 212 10.64 -12.78 -7.04
CA LYS A 212 11.64 -13.83 -6.80
C LYS A 212 11.05 -14.92 -5.95
#